data_2e8744f3243c2766b01e77b8be8f704c
#
_entry.id   2e8744f3243c2766b01e77b8be8f704c
#
_cell.length_a   1.000
_cell.length_b   1.000
_cell.length_c   1.000
_cell.angle_alpha   90.00
_cell.angle_beta   90.00
_cell.angle_gamma   90.00
#
_symmetry.space_group_name_H-M   'P 1'
#
loop_
_entity.id
_entity.type
_entity.pdbx_description
1 polymer ?
#
loop_
_entity_poly.entity_id
_entity_poly.type
_entity_poly.pdbx_seq_one_letter_code
_entity_poly.pdbx_strand_id
1 'polypeptide(L)'
;DWLRQGYDVAEVNKLIESSTQLAKLGMISQSEATTALTSALKGFKLEASEAASVVDKLTKVDQVAAVSAGGIATALSKSAVSANLAGMSMDKLIAAVSTIGEVTQKSMDSVGEAMKTLLARYGNVKASVFTQIGLDDGGETTDNINDIEKVLRTLGIRVRSSSSEMRSITDVLDELASKWDTLDTVTKNAVSTAFGGTRMRE
;
A
#
# COMPACT_ATOMS: atom_id res chain seq x y z
N ASP A 1 -9.31 23.02 -6.60
CA ASP A 1 -8.26 22.44 -5.73
C ASP A 1 -6.98 22.09 -6.50
N TRP A 2 -7.02 21.51 -7.71
CA TRP A 2 -5.83 21.11 -8.47
C TRP A 2 -4.92 22.26 -8.91
N LEU A 3 -5.47 23.41 -9.31
CA LEU A 3 -4.66 24.61 -9.60
C LEU A 3 -3.81 25.04 -8.40
N ARG A 4 -4.33 24.89 -7.15
CA ARG A 4 -3.56 25.14 -5.92
C ARG A 4 -2.47 24.11 -5.67
N GLN A 5 -2.57 22.95 -6.30
CA GLN A 5 -1.57 21.87 -6.21
C GLN A 5 -0.51 21.93 -7.31
N GLY A 6 -0.56 22.97 -8.16
CA GLY A 6 0.44 23.27 -9.16
C GLY A 6 0.16 22.66 -10.55
N TYR A 7 -1.02 22.08 -10.77
CA TYR A 7 -1.43 21.62 -12.10
C TYR A 7 -1.82 22.80 -13.00
N ASP A 8 -1.45 22.74 -14.27
CA ASP A 8 -1.89 23.73 -15.24
C ASP A 8 -3.36 23.54 -15.67
N VAL A 9 -3.89 24.49 -16.47
CA VAL A 9 -5.31 24.46 -16.88
C VAL A 9 -5.61 23.23 -17.78
N ALA A 10 -4.70 22.83 -18.62
CA ALA A 10 -4.89 21.68 -19.52
C ALA A 10 -4.89 20.37 -18.72
N GLU A 11 -4.00 20.25 -17.74
CA GLU A 11 -3.96 19.14 -16.80
C GLU A 11 -5.22 19.06 -15.94
N VAL A 12 -5.68 20.20 -15.42
CA VAL A 12 -6.91 20.27 -14.62
C VAL A 12 -8.13 19.80 -15.41
N ASN A 13 -8.24 20.14 -16.69
CA ASN A 13 -9.34 19.67 -17.54
C ASN A 13 -9.33 18.12 -17.66
N LYS A 14 -8.17 17.50 -17.88
CA LYS A 14 -8.04 16.03 -17.90
C LYS A 14 -8.40 15.40 -16.55
N LEU A 15 -7.98 16.01 -15.46
CA LEU A 15 -8.29 15.56 -14.10
C LEU A 15 -9.78 15.66 -13.78
N ILE A 16 -10.46 16.74 -14.23
CA ILE A 16 -11.92 16.90 -14.08
C ILE A 16 -12.65 15.81 -14.86
N GLU A 17 -12.27 15.56 -16.11
CA GLU A 17 -12.87 14.51 -16.94
C GLU A 17 -12.73 13.15 -16.26
N SER A 18 -11.50 12.75 -15.91
CA SER A 18 -11.20 11.47 -15.28
C SER A 18 -11.90 11.31 -13.92
N SER A 19 -11.91 12.35 -13.07
CA SER A 19 -12.60 12.29 -11.77
C SER A 19 -14.12 12.22 -11.93
N THR A 20 -14.69 12.89 -12.93
CA THR A 20 -16.13 12.79 -13.22
C THR A 20 -16.50 11.40 -13.73
N GLN A 21 -15.65 10.80 -14.54
CA GLN A 21 -15.81 9.42 -14.98
C GLN A 21 -15.74 8.45 -13.79
N LEU A 22 -14.75 8.61 -12.91
CA LEU A 22 -14.62 7.80 -11.70
C LEU A 22 -15.82 7.98 -10.77
N ALA A 23 -16.31 9.18 -10.58
CA ALA A 23 -17.50 9.44 -9.76
C ALA A 23 -18.73 8.70 -10.28
N LYS A 24 -18.96 8.72 -11.60
CA LYS A 24 -20.08 8.03 -12.24
C LYS A 24 -19.95 6.51 -12.18
N LEU A 25 -18.80 5.97 -12.58
CA LEU A 25 -18.57 4.53 -12.66
C LEU A 25 -18.43 3.91 -11.25
N GLY A 26 -17.77 4.60 -10.34
CA GLY A 26 -17.58 4.14 -8.96
C GLY A 26 -18.77 4.42 -8.03
N MET A 27 -19.82 5.10 -8.52
CA MET A 27 -20.99 5.52 -7.72
C MET A 27 -20.61 6.27 -6.44
N ILE A 28 -19.62 7.14 -6.54
CA ILE A 28 -19.12 7.98 -5.44
C ILE A 28 -19.31 9.47 -5.77
N SER A 29 -19.22 10.32 -4.77
CA SER A 29 -19.31 11.76 -4.99
C SER A 29 -18.12 12.28 -5.81
N GLN A 30 -18.32 13.42 -6.50
CA GLN A 30 -17.24 14.09 -7.22
C GLN A 30 -16.07 14.45 -6.29
N SER A 31 -16.35 14.80 -5.05
CA SER A 31 -15.32 15.11 -4.04
C SER A 31 -14.48 13.88 -3.70
N GLU A 32 -15.11 12.74 -3.46
CA GLU A 32 -14.42 11.47 -3.18
C GLU A 32 -13.58 11.03 -4.38
N ALA A 33 -14.13 11.09 -5.60
CA ALA A 33 -13.41 10.77 -6.83
C ALA A 33 -12.20 11.67 -7.03
N THR A 34 -12.35 12.98 -6.80
CA THR A 34 -11.24 13.96 -6.86
C THR A 34 -10.14 13.61 -5.85
N THR A 35 -10.51 13.32 -4.62
CA THR A 35 -9.58 12.96 -3.55
C THR A 35 -8.84 11.67 -3.86
N ALA A 36 -9.57 10.63 -4.28
CA ALA A 36 -8.99 9.33 -4.60
C ALA A 36 -8.02 9.40 -5.78
N LEU A 37 -8.43 10.06 -6.88
CA LEU A 37 -7.58 10.25 -8.06
C LEU A 37 -6.32 11.05 -7.72
N THR A 38 -6.46 12.15 -6.97
CA THR A 38 -5.31 12.94 -6.50
C THR A 38 -4.36 12.13 -5.64
N SER A 39 -4.91 11.33 -4.71
CA SER A 39 -4.11 10.48 -3.83
C SER A 39 -3.35 9.39 -4.60
N ALA A 40 -3.99 8.80 -5.61
CA ALA A 40 -3.35 7.82 -6.48
C ALA A 40 -2.20 8.45 -7.29
N LEU A 41 -2.47 9.57 -7.98
CA LEU A 41 -1.46 10.26 -8.79
C LEU A 41 -0.28 10.74 -7.94
N LYS A 42 -0.54 11.48 -6.86
CA LYS A 42 0.53 11.99 -5.99
C LYS A 42 1.25 10.86 -5.24
N GLY A 43 0.49 9.86 -4.75
CA GLY A 43 1.04 8.73 -4.00
C GLY A 43 2.01 7.90 -4.83
N PHE A 44 1.72 7.65 -6.08
CA PHE A 44 2.57 6.89 -7.01
C PHE A 44 3.45 7.77 -7.92
N LYS A 45 3.43 9.10 -7.72
CA LYS A 45 4.21 10.07 -8.51
C LYS A 45 3.88 9.99 -10.01
N LEU A 46 2.60 9.80 -10.33
CA LEU A 46 2.08 9.75 -11.70
C LEU A 46 1.74 11.16 -12.20
N GLU A 47 1.84 11.34 -13.51
CA GLU A 47 1.47 12.59 -14.17
C GLU A 47 -0.05 12.71 -14.36
N ALA A 48 -0.56 13.93 -14.53
CA ALA A 48 -1.98 14.18 -14.79
C ALA A 48 -2.49 13.46 -16.05
N SER A 49 -1.63 13.23 -17.03
CA SER A 49 -1.93 12.47 -18.25
C SER A 49 -2.27 10.99 -18.01
N GLU A 50 -1.88 10.44 -16.87
CA GLU A 50 -2.13 9.05 -16.49
C GLU A 50 -3.48 8.87 -15.76
N ALA A 51 -4.19 9.97 -15.46
CA ALA A 51 -5.44 9.96 -14.70
C ALA A 51 -6.50 9.02 -15.32
N ALA A 52 -6.68 9.07 -16.64
CA ALA A 52 -7.61 8.19 -17.34
C ALA A 52 -7.22 6.71 -17.19
N SER A 53 -5.94 6.37 -17.30
CA SER A 53 -5.44 5.01 -17.09
C SER A 53 -5.70 4.51 -15.66
N VAL A 54 -5.59 5.38 -14.66
CA VAL A 54 -5.94 5.03 -13.28
C VAL A 54 -7.43 4.66 -13.17
N VAL A 55 -8.32 5.47 -13.75
CA VAL A 55 -9.77 5.20 -13.75
C VAL A 55 -10.09 3.90 -14.47
N ASP A 56 -9.48 3.66 -15.63
CA ASP A 56 -9.67 2.43 -16.41
C ASP A 56 -9.26 1.18 -15.62
N LYS A 57 -8.16 1.24 -14.87
CA LYS A 57 -7.72 0.13 -14.02
C LYS A 57 -8.72 -0.17 -12.90
N LEU A 58 -9.25 0.86 -12.25
CA LEU A 58 -10.23 0.70 -11.17
C LEU A 58 -11.54 0.10 -11.68
N THR A 59 -12.03 0.61 -12.81
CA THR A 59 -13.29 0.13 -13.41
C THR A 59 -13.15 -1.26 -14.01
N LYS A 60 -11.97 -1.61 -14.52
CA LYS A 60 -11.72 -2.97 -15.01
C LYS A 60 -11.74 -4.01 -13.89
N VAL A 61 -11.23 -3.68 -12.71
CA VAL A 61 -11.27 -4.59 -11.56
C VAL A 61 -12.70 -4.74 -11.03
N ASP A 62 -13.49 -3.67 -11.01
CA ASP A 62 -14.91 -3.70 -10.66
C ASP A 62 -15.73 -4.71 -11.50
N GLN A 63 -15.34 -4.90 -12.76
CA GLN A 63 -15.99 -5.87 -13.65
C GLN A 63 -15.68 -7.34 -13.36
N VAL A 64 -14.60 -7.63 -12.63
CA VAL A 64 -14.09 -9.00 -12.43
C VAL A 64 -13.97 -9.41 -10.96
N ALA A 65 -14.05 -8.47 -10.03
CA ALA A 65 -13.96 -8.71 -8.59
C ALA A 65 -15.25 -8.24 -7.88
N ALA A 66 -15.54 -8.81 -6.73
CA ALA A 66 -16.71 -8.44 -5.92
C ALA A 66 -16.47 -7.17 -5.08
N VAL A 67 -15.80 -6.17 -5.66
CA VAL A 67 -15.51 -4.86 -5.05
C VAL A 67 -15.71 -3.75 -6.07
N SER A 68 -16.36 -2.65 -5.66
CA SER A 68 -16.64 -1.55 -6.58
C SER A 68 -15.41 -0.68 -6.86
N ALA A 69 -15.37 -0.05 -8.05
CA ALA A 69 -14.32 0.93 -8.40
C ALA A 69 -14.22 2.06 -7.37
N GLY A 70 -15.35 2.54 -6.86
CA GLY A 70 -15.41 3.54 -5.80
C GLY A 70 -14.82 3.04 -4.48
N GLY A 71 -15.08 1.79 -4.12
CA GLY A 71 -14.47 1.16 -2.95
C GLY A 71 -12.96 1.05 -3.08
N ILE A 72 -12.46 0.56 -4.22
CA ILE A 72 -11.02 0.47 -4.49
C ILE A 72 -10.39 1.86 -4.43
N ALA A 73 -11.02 2.87 -5.05
CA ALA A 73 -10.58 4.26 -5.01
C ALA A 73 -10.45 4.79 -3.56
N THR A 74 -11.42 4.43 -2.69
CA THR A 74 -11.36 4.75 -1.26
C THR A 74 -10.15 4.09 -0.58
N ALA A 75 -9.90 2.81 -0.81
CA ALA A 75 -8.74 2.12 -0.25
C ALA A 75 -7.41 2.75 -0.73
N LEU A 76 -7.31 3.10 -2.01
CA LEU A 76 -6.15 3.77 -2.58
C LEU A 76 -5.92 5.15 -1.93
N SER A 77 -6.97 5.93 -1.69
CA SER A 77 -6.85 7.25 -1.07
C SER A 77 -6.14 7.19 0.30
N LYS A 78 -6.25 6.05 0.99
CA LYS A 78 -5.63 5.82 2.31
C LYS A 78 -4.20 5.28 2.21
N SER A 79 -3.93 4.41 1.25
CA SER A 79 -2.73 3.55 1.26
C SER A 79 -1.71 3.83 0.14
N ALA A 80 -2.05 4.64 -0.87
CA ALA A 80 -1.20 4.86 -2.06
C ALA A 80 0.23 5.33 -1.71
N VAL A 81 0.36 6.33 -0.83
CA VAL A 81 1.68 6.86 -0.43
C VAL A 81 2.51 5.79 0.27
N SER A 82 1.89 5.07 1.23
CA SER A 82 2.60 4.00 1.97
C SER A 82 3.00 2.85 1.06
N ALA A 83 2.18 2.53 0.04
CA ALA A 83 2.47 1.50 -0.94
C ALA A 83 3.69 1.86 -1.79
N ASN A 84 3.72 3.07 -2.33
CA ASN A 84 4.85 3.55 -3.11
C ASN A 84 6.15 3.57 -2.29
N LEU A 85 6.10 4.04 -1.02
CA LEU A 85 7.25 4.05 -0.12
C LEU A 85 7.76 2.64 0.21
N ALA A 86 6.86 1.64 0.26
CA ALA A 86 7.21 0.24 0.48
C ALA A 86 7.62 -0.51 -0.82
N GLY A 87 7.71 0.20 -1.95
CA GLY A 87 8.07 -0.38 -3.25
C GLY A 87 6.96 -1.22 -3.90
N MET A 88 5.71 -1.05 -3.48
CA MET A 88 4.55 -1.70 -4.09
C MET A 88 4.01 -0.84 -5.25
N SER A 89 3.82 -1.45 -6.41
CA SER A 89 3.20 -0.76 -7.55
C SER A 89 1.69 -0.52 -7.32
N MET A 90 1.11 0.43 -8.04
CA MET A 90 -0.34 0.70 -7.97
C MET A 90 -1.16 -0.54 -8.37
N ASP A 91 -0.74 -1.28 -9.40
CA ASP A 91 -1.45 -2.47 -9.86
C ASP A 91 -1.46 -3.58 -8.80
N LYS A 92 -0.34 -3.77 -8.10
CA LYS A 92 -0.25 -4.71 -6.97
C LYS A 92 -1.08 -4.25 -5.77
N LEU A 93 -1.12 -2.95 -5.49
CA LEU A 93 -1.99 -2.41 -4.43
C LEU A 93 -3.46 -2.62 -4.76
N ILE A 94 -3.89 -2.31 -5.99
CA ILE A 94 -5.27 -2.55 -6.45
C ILE A 94 -5.63 -4.02 -6.29
N ALA A 95 -4.78 -4.93 -6.77
CA ALA A 95 -5.02 -6.37 -6.64
C ALA A 95 -5.14 -6.79 -5.17
N ALA A 96 -4.23 -6.34 -4.30
CA ALA A 96 -4.22 -6.69 -2.88
C ALA A 96 -5.48 -6.20 -2.16
N VAL A 97 -5.85 -4.91 -2.31
CA VAL A 97 -7.04 -4.37 -1.62
C VAL A 97 -8.33 -4.98 -2.15
N SER A 98 -8.39 -5.31 -3.45
CA SER A 98 -9.55 -5.97 -4.06
C SER A 98 -9.72 -7.39 -3.51
N THR A 99 -8.64 -8.18 -3.47
CA THR A 99 -8.68 -9.54 -2.91
C THR A 99 -9.04 -9.52 -1.42
N ILE A 100 -8.47 -8.60 -0.63
CA ILE A 100 -8.81 -8.48 0.79
C ILE A 100 -10.27 -8.08 0.97
N GLY A 101 -10.75 -7.08 0.21
CA GLY A 101 -12.14 -6.65 0.25
C GLY A 101 -13.11 -7.76 -0.11
N GLU A 102 -12.82 -8.50 -1.18
CA GLU A 102 -13.64 -9.64 -1.63
C GLU A 102 -13.68 -10.78 -0.60
N VAL A 103 -12.54 -11.17 -0.06
CA VAL A 103 -12.45 -12.29 0.89
C VAL A 103 -13.02 -11.93 2.26
N THR A 104 -12.72 -10.73 2.76
CA THR A 104 -13.11 -10.34 4.13
C THR A 104 -14.48 -9.69 4.22
N GLN A 105 -15.03 -9.21 3.11
CA GLN A 105 -16.28 -8.43 3.03
C GLN A 105 -16.27 -7.20 3.96
N LYS A 106 -15.10 -6.72 4.36
CA LYS A 106 -14.95 -5.49 5.16
C LYS A 106 -15.11 -4.25 4.26
N SER A 107 -15.46 -3.11 4.87
CA SER A 107 -15.52 -1.85 4.12
C SER A 107 -14.15 -1.53 3.52
N MET A 108 -14.15 -1.00 2.30
CA MET A 108 -12.90 -0.67 1.60
C MET A 108 -12.11 0.46 2.27
N ASP A 109 -12.77 1.29 3.09
CA ASP A 109 -12.11 2.25 3.98
C ASP A 109 -11.27 1.51 5.04
N SER A 110 -11.85 0.50 5.70
CA SER A 110 -11.13 -0.34 6.67
C SER A 110 -9.98 -1.11 6.03
N VAL A 111 -10.18 -1.65 4.83
CA VAL A 111 -9.14 -2.34 4.05
C VAL A 111 -7.99 -1.40 3.72
N GLY A 112 -8.30 -0.16 3.29
CA GLY A 112 -7.30 0.86 3.00
C GLY A 112 -6.47 1.26 4.21
N GLU A 113 -7.09 1.46 5.38
CA GLU A 113 -6.39 1.78 6.63
C GLU A 113 -5.54 0.58 7.12
N ALA A 114 -6.05 -0.64 6.99
CA ALA A 114 -5.28 -1.84 7.30
C ALA A 114 -4.04 -1.96 6.42
N MET A 115 -4.20 -1.79 5.11
CA MET A 115 -3.11 -1.82 4.16
C MET A 115 -2.07 -0.73 4.44
N LYS A 116 -2.50 0.51 4.68
CA LYS A 116 -1.62 1.61 5.09
C LYS A 116 -0.80 1.26 6.33
N THR A 117 -1.44 0.69 7.35
CA THR A 117 -0.77 0.29 8.59
C THR A 117 0.26 -0.80 8.37
N LEU A 118 -0.08 -1.82 7.58
CA LEU A 118 0.82 -2.91 7.22
C LEU A 118 2.05 -2.39 6.48
N LEU A 119 1.83 -1.55 5.46
CA LEU A 119 2.90 -0.96 4.65
C LEU A 119 3.79 -0.01 5.45
N ALA A 120 3.20 0.78 6.35
CA ALA A 120 3.96 1.66 7.25
C ALA A 120 4.83 0.85 8.24
N ARG A 121 4.33 -0.28 8.74
CA ARG A 121 5.12 -1.18 9.60
C ARG A 121 6.28 -1.82 8.86
N TYR A 122 6.05 -2.21 7.59
CA TYR A 122 7.12 -2.74 6.75
C TYR A 122 8.22 -1.70 6.54
N GLY A 123 7.85 -0.45 6.24
CA GLY A 123 8.78 0.67 6.04
C GLY A 123 9.38 1.25 7.33
N ASN A 124 8.92 0.78 8.51
CA ASN A 124 9.41 1.31 9.79
C ASN A 124 10.83 0.80 10.08
N VAL A 125 11.80 1.59 9.65
CA VAL A 125 13.22 1.38 9.93
C VAL A 125 13.49 1.92 11.33
N LYS A 126 13.78 1.03 12.29
CA LYS A 126 14.20 1.46 13.63
C LYS A 126 15.58 2.15 13.56
N ALA A 127 15.91 2.92 14.60
CA ALA A 127 17.03 3.85 14.71
C ALA A 127 18.45 3.33 14.36
N SER A 128 18.62 2.03 14.09
CA SER A 128 19.91 1.46 13.63
C SER A 128 20.44 2.05 12.33
N VAL A 129 19.56 2.62 11.50
CA VAL A 129 20.01 3.37 10.30
C VAL A 129 20.75 4.63 10.71
N PHE A 130 20.34 5.27 11.80
CA PHE A 130 21.01 6.47 12.32
C PHE A 130 22.40 6.16 12.88
N THR A 131 22.61 4.98 13.47
CA THR A 131 23.93 4.51 13.91
C THR A 131 24.88 4.33 12.74
N GLN A 132 24.41 3.75 11.63
CA GLN A 132 25.25 3.50 10.44
C GLN A 132 25.64 4.77 9.70
N ILE A 133 24.86 5.85 9.82
CA ILE A 133 25.19 7.16 9.26
C ILE A 133 25.86 8.11 10.29
N GLY A 134 26.29 7.57 11.45
CA GLY A 134 27.05 8.31 12.45
C GLY A 134 26.25 9.32 13.27
N LEU A 135 24.93 9.15 13.37
CA LEU A 135 24.02 10.04 14.11
C LEU A 135 23.51 9.45 15.43
N ASP A 136 24.07 8.31 15.87
CA ASP A 136 23.68 7.65 17.12
C ASP A 136 24.82 7.70 18.16
N ASP A 137 24.47 7.74 19.44
CA ASP A 137 25.35 7.90 20.60
C ASP A 137 25.84 6.58 21.24
N GLY A 138 25.78 5.46 20.51
CA GLY A 138 26.54 4.24 20.87
C GLY A 138 25.85 3.21 21.76
N GLY A 139 24.53 3.07 21.72
CA GLY A 139 23.80 1.98 22.39
C GLY A 139 23.84 0.64 21.63
N GLU A 140 24.06 -0.46 22.32
CA GLU A 140 24.18 -1.83 21.77
C GLU A 140 22.98 -2.30 20.94
N THR A 141 23.23 -2.87 19.81
CA THR A 141 22.49 -2.89 18.55
C THR A 141 21.70 -4.15 18.23
N THR A 142 21.25 -4.95 19.15
CA THR A 142 20.41 -6.13 18.87
C THR A 142 18.91 -5.85 18.78
N ASP A 143 18.43 -4.69 19.26
CA ASP A 143 17.01 -4.32 19.29
C ASP A 143 16.51 -3.56 18.05
N ASN A 144 17.35 -3.40 17.05
CA ASN A 144 17.14 -2.46 15.94
C ASN A 144 16.53 -3.10 14.69
N ILE A 145 16.17 -4.37 14.73
CA ILE A 145 15.48 -5.06 13.63
C ILE A 145 13.98 -4.98 13.87
N ASN A 146 13.24 -4.54 12.86
CA ASN A 146 11.79 -4.52 12.83
C ASN A 146 11.23 -5.93 13.10
N ASP A 147 10.11 -6.06 13.80
CA ASP A 147 9.51 -7.36 14.14
C ASP A 147 9.18 -8.20 12.90
N ILE A 148 8.80 -7.56 11.78
CA ILE A 148 8.63 -8.22 10.49
C ILE A 148 9.94 -8.84 10.03
N GLU A 149 11.04 -8.08 10.06
CA GLU A 149 12.36 -8.57 9.65
C GLU A 149 12.85 -9.72 10.54
N LYS A 150 12.61 -9.64 11.87
CA LYS A 150 12.96 -10.73 12.80
C LYS A 150 12.26 -12.02 12.43
N VAL A 151 10.94 -11.97 12.27
CA VAL A 151 10.14 -13.16 11.95
C VAL A 151 10.48 -13.70 10.55
N LEU A 152 10.58 -12.86 9.55
CA LEU A 152 10.89 -13.30 8.19
C LEU A 152 12.31 -13.89 8.05
N ARG A 153 13.26 -13.39 8.83
CA ARG A 153 14.64 -13.92 8.89
C ARG A 153 14.66 -15.36 9.39
N THR A 154 13.80 -15.76 10.34
CA THR A 154 13.69 -17.16 10.78
C THR A 154 13.20 -18.09 9.68
N LEU A 155 12.49 -17.56 8.70
CA LEU A 155 12.01 -18.28 7.50
C LEU A 155 13.02 -18.23 6.34
N GLY A 156 14.19 -17.62 6.54
CA GLY A 156 15.19 -17.41 5.50
C GLY A 156 14.80 -16.33 4.48
N ILE A 157 13.80 -15.50 4.78
CA ILE A 157 13.35 -14.42 3.90
C ILE A 157 14.05 -13.11 4.30
N ARG A 158 14.79 -12.54 3.39
CA ARG A 158 15.47 -11.27 3.60
C ARG A 158 14.55 -10.11 3.24
N VAL A 159 14.44 -9.14 4.13
CA VAL A 159 13.64 -7.91 3.94
C VAL A 159 14.49 -6.80 3.31
N ARG A 160 15.80 -6.90 3.42
CA ARG A 160 16.77 -5.91 2.87
C ARG A 160 17.58 -6.52 1.73
N SER A 161 17.85 -5.72 0.72
CA SER A 161 18.83 -6.00 -0.33
C SER A 161 20.25 -5.66 0.11
N SER A 162 20.42 -4.61 0.93
CA SER A 162 21.68 -4.17 1.53
C SER A 162 21.42 -3.59 2.94
N SER A 163 22.47 -3.13 3.61
CA SER A 163 22.34 -2.47 4.93
C SER A 163 21.48 -1.21 4.89
N SER A 164 21.42 -0.53 3.75
CA SER A 164 20.72 0.75 3.56
C SER A 164 19.48 0.68 2.68
N GLU A 165 19.15 -0.49 2.09
CA GLU A 165 18.09 -0.59 1.11
C GLU A 165 17.12 -1.75 1.42
N MET A 166 15.83 -1.43 1.45
CA MET A 166 14.75 -2.40 1.61
C MET A 166 14.39 -3.04 0.26
N ARG A 167 14.05 -4.33 0.29
CA ARG A 167 13.41 -4.98 -0.87
C ARG A 167 11.99 -4.46 -1.03
N SER A 168 11.45 -4.57 -2.24
CA SER A 168 10.02 -4.34 -2.44
C SER A 168 9.20 -5.26 -1.53
N ILE A 169 8.19 -4.72 -0.87
CA ILE A 169 7.28 -5.54 -0.07
C ILE A 169 6.60 -6.62 -0.92
N THR A 170 6.36 -6.35 -2.22
CA THR A 170 5.79 -7.34 -3.13
C THR A 170 6.67 -8.58 -3.24
N ASP A 171 7.97 -8.41 -3.46
CA ASP A 171 8.90 -9.54 -3.59
C ASP A 171 9.00 -10.35 -2.30
N VAL A 172 8.93 -9.66 -1.16
CA VAL A 172 8.94 -10.30 0.17
C VAL A 172 7.66 -11.08 0.41
N LEU A 173 6.50 -10.54 0.03
CA LEU A 173 5.20 -11.22 0.17
C LEU A 173 5.08 -12.39 -0.81
N ASP A 174 5.58 -12.28 -2.04
CA ASP A 174 5.58 -13.37 -3.02
C ASP A 174 6.47 -14.53 -2.51
N GLU A 175 7.65 -14.23 -1.93
CA GLU A 175 8.52 -15.24 -1.30
C GLU A 175 7.87 -15.87 -0.06
N LEU A 176 7.19 -15.08 0.79
CA LEU A 176 6.45 -15.57 1.93
C LEU A 176 5.29 -16.49 1.50
N ALA A 177 4.53 -16.07 0.47
CA ALA A 177 3.41 -16.85 -0.07
C ALA A 177 3.87 -18.23 -0.56
N SER A 178 5.04 -18.32 -1.21
CA SER A 178 5.59 -19.60 -1.68
C SER A 178 5.90 -20.60 -0.56
N LYS A 179 6.11 -20.11 0.66
CA LYS A 179 6.42 -20.93 1.84
C LYS A 179 5.22 -21.12 2.76
N TRP A 180 4.14 -20.34 2.58
CA TRP A 180 3.04 -20.21 3.53
C TRP A 180 2.41 -21.55 3.93
N ASP A 181 2.16 -22.43 2.97
CA ASP A 181 1.48 -23.70 3.21
C ASP A 181 2.34 -24.69 4.02
N THR A 182 3.65 -24.51 4.01
CA THR A 182 4.60 -25.35 4.78
C THR A 182 4.79 -24.90 6.22
N LEU A 183 4.29 -23.70 6.58
CA LEU A 183 4.46 -23.12 7.91
C LEU A 183 3.48 -23.76 8.91
N ASP A 184 3.97 -23.99 10.13
CA ASP A 184 3.11 -24.35 11.26
C ASP A 184 2.25 -23.18 11.75
N THR A 185 1.24 -23.48 12.53
CA THR A 185 0.26 -22.48 13.03
C THR A 185 0.91 -21.39 13.91
N VAL A 186 1.94 -21.74 14.70
CA VAL A 186 2.61 -20.78 15.58
C VAL A 186 3.37 -19.76 14.73
N THR A 187 4.08 -20.23 13.72
CA THR A 187 4.83 -19.39 12.77
C THR A 187 3.89 -18.51 11.94
N LYS A 188 2.77 -19.04 11.43
CA LYS A 188 1.73 -18.25 10.74
C LYS A 188 1.20 -17.13 11.63
N ASN A 189 0.92 -17.42 12.91
CA ASN A 189 0.47 -16.43 13.87
C ASN A 189 1.55 -15.38 14.18
N ALA A 190 2.83 -15.77 14.27
CA ALA A 190 3.93 -14.83 14.48
C ALA A 190 4.06 -13.85 13.31
N VAL A 191 4.02 -14.36 12.07
CA VAL A 191 4.02 -13.53 10.85
C VAL A 191 2.82 -12.57 10.84
N SER A 192 1.61 -13.08 11.06
CA SER A 192 0.39 -12.25 11.07
C SER A 192 0.46 -11.16 12.13
N THR A 193 1.03 -11.45 13.30
CA THR A 193 1.23 -10.47 14.38
C THR A 193 2.27 -9.40 14.01
N ALA A 194 3.37 -9.81 13.38
CA ALA A 194 4.41 -8.88 12.96
C ALA A 194 3.88 -7.84 11.94
N PHE A 195 3.13 -8.30 10.95
CA PHE A 195 2.53 -7.41 9.94
C PHE A 195 1.34 -6.62 10.45
N GLY A 196 0.35 -7.27 11.07
CA GLY A 196 -0.92 -6.66 11.47
C GLY A 196 -0.92 -6.08 12.88
N GLY A 197 -0.04 -6.54 13.75
CA GLY A 197 -0.10 -6.30 15.19
C GLY A 197 -1.23 -7.10 15.84
N THR A 198 -1.32 -6.99 17.17
CA THR A 198 -2.29 -7.78 17.96
C THR A 198 -3.75 -7.43 17.68
N ARG A 199 -4.04 -6.23 17.16
CA ARG A 199 -5.40 -5.72 16.92
C ARG A 199 -5.99 -6.07 15.54
N MET A 200 -5.21 -6.60 14.60
CA MET A 200 -5.65 -6.89 13.23
C MET A 200 -5.72 -8.39 12.93
N ARG A 201 -5.93 -9.22 13.94
CA ARG A 201 -6.05 -10.69 13.79
C ARG A 201 -7.44 -11.18 13.39
N GLU A 202 -8.43 -10.29 13.33
CA GLU A 202 -9.81 -10.63 13.02
C GLU A 202 -10.15 -10.41 11.55
#